data_f7d901b1ecd800d64117815c71fea5df
#
_entry.id   f7d901b1ecd800d64117815c71fea5df
#
_cell.length_a   1.000
_cell.length_b   1.000
_cell.length_c   1.000
_cell.angle_alpha   90.00
_cell.angle_beta   90.00
_cell.angle_gamma   90.00
#
_symmetry.space_group_name_H-M   'P 1'
#
loop_
_entity.id
_entity.type
_entity.pdbx_description
1 polymer ?
#
loop_
_entity_poly.entity_id
_entity_poly.type
_entity_poly.pdbx_seq_one_letter_code
_entity_poly.pdbx_strand_id
1 'polypeptide(L)'
;MSVAAARPSAANPDVSDLLTRAHAIGALARERAEQTEADRRVGDDMIERMRQADLFRIMQPRSYGGLEHGFDVFAQVVAAIAGGCGSTGWVYALLASHQWLIACFPKAAQDEVWQERAALAAGTYAPVGQAVAVDGGYRLSGAESFCSGCDNAQWQLLGGMIPQPGAAAKPGFFLLRSADCVIDDNWHTMGLAGTGSKNIVARDVFVPTHRTLAFAELADAAAPGMRANPNPLYRQSFLAVLPIAIVSPVLGMAEGALADFLAMASVRTTRGAVAGGNRRMAELTTVQMRLAEASACIDAARLVMFRDLAEAFETAARGDPISVDVRLRNRRDQAFCVRLLVAAIDALFLAAGGQGLFLSQPLQRAWRDAHAAASHISLNWDSAGSMYGQFMLGLEPKGQY
;
A
#
# COMPACT_ATOMS: atom_id res chain seq x y z
N MET A 1 42.89 14.33 -11.76
CA MET A 1 41.44 14.32 -11.88
C MET A 1 41.04 13.05 -12.66
N SER A 2 40.63 12.01 -11.93
CA SER A 2 40.22 10.74 -12.51
C SER A 2 38.72 10.82 -12.80
N VAL A 3 38.33 10.78 -14.07
CA VAL A 3 36.96 10.68 -14.50
C VAL A 3 36.49 9.26 -14.20
N ALA A 4 35.62 9.11 -13.20
CA ALA A 4 34.98 7.84 -12.89
C ALA A 4 34.15 7.42 -14.12
N ALA A 5 34.52 6.30 -14.74
CA ALA A 5 33.80 5.71 -15.84
C ALA A 5 32.35 5.39 -15.42
N ALA A 6 31.39 5.95 -16.14
CA ALA A 6 29.97 5.63 -15.97
C ALA A 6 29.79 4.12 -16.18
N ARG A 7 29.26 3.41 -15.19
CA ARG A 7 28.83 2.03 -15.36
C ARG A 7 27.79 1.98 -16.48
N PRO A 8 27.86 0.99 -17.40
CA PRO A 8 26.85 0.85 -18.43
C PRO A 8 25.48 0.71 -17.76
N SER A 9 24.51 1.46 -18.27
CA SER A 9 23.09 1.35 -17.89
C SER A 9 22.67 -0.11 -18.08
N ALA A 10 22.45 -0.83 -16.98
CA ALA A 10 21.79 -2.12 -17.06
C ALA A 10 20.43 -1.89 -17.74
N ALA A 11 20.06 -2.72 -18.71
CA ALA A 11 18.75 -2.68 -19.33
C ALA A 11 17.69 -2.69 -18.22
N ASN A 12 16.63 -1.87 -18.35
CA ASN A 12 15.52 -1.88 -17.39
C ASN A 12 15.02 -3.32 -17.23
N PRO A 13 14.87 -3.83 -15.99
CA PRO A 13 14.35 -5.17 -15.76
C PRO A 13 12.96 -5.30 -16.38
N ASP A 14 12.71 -6.41 -17.06
CA ASP A 14 11.39 -6.78 -17.55
C ASP A 14 10.42 -7.01 -16.37
N VAL A 15 9.12 -6.85 -16.61
CA VAL A 15 8.06 -7.10 -15.60
C VAL A 15 8.16 -8.53 -15.05
N SER A 16 8.44 -9.52 -15.89
CA SER A 16 8.64 -10.93 -15.47
C SER A 16 9.80 -11.09 -14.50
N ASP A 17 10.91 -10.37 -14.73
CA ASP A 17 12.08 -10.37 -13.84
C ASP A 17 11.77 -9.69 -12.51
N LEU A 18 11.06 -8.55 -12.53
CA LEU A 18 10.58 -7.89 -11.29
C LEU A 18 9.67 -8.80 -10.46
N LEU A 19 8.76 -9.52 -11.09
CA LEU A 19 7.87 -10.47 -10.41
C LEU A 19 8.64 -11.65 -9.84
N THR A 20 9.63 -12.17 -10.56
CA THR A 20 10.52 -13.24 -10.06
C THR A 20 11.27 -12.78 -8.81
N ARG A 21 11.83 -11.57 -8.81
CA ARG A 21 12.47 -10.95 -7.63
C ARG A 21 11.48 -10.73 -6.48
N ALA A 22 10.27 -10.28 -6.78
CA ALA A 22 9.21 -10.08 -5.78
C ALA A 22 8.81 -11.39 -5.11
N HIS A 23 8.65 -12.48 -5.86
CA HIS A 23 8.38 -13.80 -5.31
C HIS A 23 9.54 -14.32 -4.44
N ALA A 24 10.78 -14.08 -4.81
CA ALA A 24 11.93 -14.42 -3.97
C ALA A 24 11.94 -13.64 -2.65
N ILE A 25 11.61 -12.34 -2.68
CA ILE A 25 11.40 -11.54 -1.47
C ILE A 25 10.22 -12.06 -0.65
N GLY A 26 9.11 -12.43 -1.30
CA GLY A 26 7.94 -13.02 -0.64
C GLY A 26 8.27 -14.34 0.09
N ALA A 27 9.07 -15.22 -0.53
CA ALA A 27 9.53 -16.45 0.11
C ALA A 27 10.37 -16.15 1.37
N LEU A 28 11.32 -15.21 1.27
CA LEU A 28 12.13 -14.79 2.42
C LEU A 28 11.27 -14.10 3.51
N ALA A 29 10.28 -13.29 3.10
CA ALA A 29 9.35 -12.65 4.04
C ALA A 29 8.52 -13.68 4.81
N ARG A 30 8.14 -14.79 4.16
CA ARG A 30 7.45 -15.93 4.80
C ARG A 30 8.32 -16.57 5.90
N GLU A 31 9.58 -16.84 5.63
CA GLU A 31 10.52 -17.43 6.61
C GLU A 31 10.70 -16.52 7.83
N ARG A 32 10.58 -15.20 7.66
CA ARG A 32 10.81 -14.19 8.71
C ARG A 32 9.53 -13.63 9.31
N ALA A 33 8.36 -14.11 8.91
CA ALA A 33 7.10 -13.50 9.29
C ALA A 33 6.86 -13.46 10.81
N GLU A 34 7.26 -14.50 11.54
CA GLU A 34 7.17 -14.55 13.01
C GLU A 34 8.10 -13.54 13.67
N GLN A 35 9.33 -13.41 13.17
CA GLN A 35 10.29 -12.44 13.69
C GLN A 35 9.84 -11.01 13.38
N THR A 36 9.33 -10.74 12.16
CA THR A 36 8.79 -9.43 11.76
C THR A 36 7.63 -9.02 12.67
N GLU A 37 6.75 -9.95 13.01
CA GLU A 37 5.65 -9.72 13.96
C GLU A 37 6.18 -9.43 15.38
N ALA A 38 7.13 -10.22 15.87
CA ALA A 38 7.73 -10.06 17.20
C ALA A 38 8.49 -8.74 17.35
N ASP A 39 9.25 -8.34 16.34
CA ASP A 39 10.02 -7.09 16.30
C ASP A 39 9.12 -5.86 16.09
N ARG A 40 7.87 -6.07 15.69
CA ARG A 40 6.90 -5.01 15.36
C ARG A 40 7.42 -4.02 14.32
N ARG A 41 8.28 -4.50 13.40
CA ARG A 41 8.85 -3.75 12.27
C ARG A 41 9.43 -4.70 11.23
N VAL A 42 9.53 -4.23 10.01
CA VAL A 42 10.30 -4.91 8.97
C VAL A 42 11.79 -4.63 9.19
N GLY A 43 12.61 -5.67 9.21
CA GLY A 43 14.06 -5.56 9.43
C GLY A 43 14.76 -4.79 8.32
N ASP A 44 15.81 -4.03 8.68
CA ASP A 44 16.55 -3.18 7.74
C ASP A 44 17.22 -4.01 6.62
N ASP A 45 17.62 -5.24 6.92
CA ASP A 45 18.19 -6.15 5.92
C ASP A 45 17.15 -6.61 4.88
N MET A 46 15.87 -6.76 5.26
CA MET A 46 14.77 -7.03 4.32
C MET A 46 14.55 -5.83 3.39
N ILE A 47 14.54 -4.62 3.93
CA ILE A 47 14.45 -3.39 3.15
C ILE A 47 15.62 -3.28 2.17
N GLU A 48 16.84 -3.58 2.62
CA GLU A 48 18.01 -3.55 1.75
C GLU A 48 17.94 -4.59 0.63
N ARG A 49 17.44 -5.79 0.88
CA ARG A 49 17.20 -6.80 -0.17
C ARG A 49 16.18 -6.33 -1.20
N MET A 50 15.11 -5.65 -0.77
CA MET A 50 14.14 -5.04 -1.69
C MET A 50 14.77 -3.91 -2.53
N ARG A 51 15.69 -3.11 -1.95
CA ARG A 51 16.46 -2.09 -2.69
C ARG A 51 17.36 -2.73 -3.75
N GLN A 52 18.11 -3.77 -3.38
CA GLN A 52 18.99 -4.51 -4.29
C GLN A 52 18.22 -5.21 -5.41
N ALA A 53 16.96 -5.57 -5.15
CA ALA A 53 16.04 -6.12 -6.14
C ALA A 53 15.37 -5.05 -7.03
N ASP A 54 15.71 -3.76 -6.90
CA ASP A 54 15.13 -2.60 -7.60
C ASP A 54 13.64 -2.35 -7.35
N LEU A 55 13.03 -3.02 -6.36
CA LEU A 55 11.58 -3.01 -6.17
C LEU A 55 11.03 -1.64 -5.73
N PHE A 56 11.80 -0.84 -4.98
CA PHE A 56 11.38 0.52 -4.63
C PHE A 56 11.44 1.52 -5.79
N ARG A 57 12.06 1.16 -6.91
CA ARG A 57 12.23 2.02 -8.08
C ARG A 57 11.09 1.89 -9.10
N ILE A 58 10.15 0.96 -8.88
CA ILE A 58 9.08 0.63 -9.83
C ILE A 58 8.31 1.87 -10.27
N MET A 59 7.92 2.75 -9.32
CA MET A 59 7.11 3.93 -9.58
C MET A 59 7.90 5.25 -9.53
N GLN A 60 9.21 5.20 -9.34
CA GLN A 60 10.11 6.36 -9.34
C GLN A 60 10.34 6.86 -10.78
N PRO A 61 10.46 8.20 -11.00
CA PRO A 61 10.74 8.74 -12.33
C PRO A 61 12.10 8.31 -12.90
N ARG A 62 12.15 8.08 -14.21
CA ARG A 62 13.39 7.71 -14.93
C ARG A 62 14.49 8.74 -14.80
N SER A 63 14.13 10.02 -14.70
CA SER A 63 15.08 11.13 -14.46
C SER A 63 15.90 10.95 -13.17
N TYR A 64 15.37 10.19 -12.20
CA TYR A 64 16.05 9.82 -10.96
C TYR A 64 16.51 8.36 -10.94
N GLY A 65 16.44 7.68 -12.08
CA GLY A 65 16.84 6.28 -12.25
C GLY A 65 15.74 5.28 -11.90
N GLY A 66 14.49 5.70 -11.82
CA GLY A 66 13.33 4.85 -11.64
C GLY A 66 12.94 4.06 -12.89
N LEU A 67 11.94 3.20 -12.75
CA LEU A 67 11.49 2.29 -13.81
C LEU A 67 10.20 2.79 -14.49
N GLU A 68 9.41 3.63 -13.83
CA GLU A 68 8.13 4.19 -14.32
C GLU A 68 7.11 3.14 -14.78
N HIS A 69 7.04 2.00 -14.07
CA HIS A 69 5.96 1.04 -14.28
C HIS A 69 4.66 1.52 -13.62
N GLY A 70 3.53 1.07 -14.16
CA GLY A 70 2.20 1.41 -13.69
C GLY A 70 1.82 0.78 -12.35
N PHE A 71 0.66 1.20 -11.83
CA PHE A 71 0.08 0.63 -10.62
C PHE A 71 -0.29 -0.84 -10.77
N ASP A 72 -0.48 -1.35 -11.99
CA ASP A 72 -0.71 -2.76 -12.30
C ASP A 72 0.51 -3.64 -11.97
N VAL A 73 1.70 -3.23 -12.38
CA VAL A 73 2.97 -3.91 -12.02
C VAL A 73 3.23 -3.78 -10.52
N PHE A 74 3.05 -2.59 -9.98
CA PHE A 74 3.18 -2.34 -8.55
C PHE A 74 2.27 -3.27 -7.73
N ALA A 75 0.97 -3.39 -8.07
CA ALA A 75 0.02 -4.24 -7.36
C ALA A 75 0.41 -5.73 -7.38
N GLN A 76 0.92 -6.22 -8.50
CA GLN A 76 1.41 -7.59 -8.63
C GLN A 76 2.63 -7.86 -7.74
N VAL A 77 3.59 -6.93 -7.71
CA VAL A 77 4.78 -7.03 -6.85
C VAL A 77 4.39 -7.00 -5.36
N VAL A 78 3.48 -6.11 -4.98
CA VAL A 78 2.94 -6.03 -3.61
C VAL A 78 2.28 -7.36 -3.22
N ALA A 79 1.41 -7.92 -4.07
CA ALA A 79 0.72 -9.17 -3.81
C ALA A 79 1.72 -10.33 -3.64
N ALA A 80 2.75 -10.42 -4.49
CA ALA A 80 3.79 -11.43 -4.40
C ALA A 80 4.54 -11.39 -3.05
N ILE A 81 4.88 -10.20 -2.55
CA ILE A 81 5.55 -10.04 -1.25
C ILE A 81 4.58 -10.35 -0.09
N ALA A 82 3.36 -9.81 -0.15
CA ALA A 82 2.36 -9.94 0.91
C ALA A 82 1.85 -11.39 1.06
N GLY A 83 1.91 -12.19 -0.01
CA GLY A 83 1.62 -13.63 0.03
C GLY A 83 2.58 -14.41 0.95
N GLY A 84 3.78 -13.86 1.23
CA GLY A 84 4.70 -14.39 2.23
C GLY A 84 4.46 -13.84 3.63
N CYS A 85 4.29 -12.51 3.74
CA CYS A 85 4.06 -11.80 5.00
C CYS A 85 3.25 -10.53 4.76
N GLY A 86 2.05 -10.45 5.35
CA GLY A 86 1.15 -9.31 5.21
C GLY A 86 1.79 -7.99 5.64
N SER A 87 2.45 -7.98 6.80
CA SER A 87 3.13 -6.78 7.31
C SER A 87 4.27 -6.32 6.39
N THR A 88 5.09 -7.25 5.87
CA THR A 88 6.18 -6.91 4.94
C THR A 88 5.65 -6.34 3.64
N GLY A 89 4.60 -6.97 3.06
CA GLY A 89 3.93 -6.49 1.86
C GLY A 89 3.29 -5.11 2.05
N TRP A 90 2.67 -4.86 3.21
CA TRP A 90 2.08 -3.57 3.56
C TRP A 90 3.13 -2.45 3.63
N VAL A 91 4.23 -2.68 4.35
CA VAL A 91 5.33 -1.69 4.45
C VAL A 91 5.93 -1.41 3.08
N TYR A 92 6.23 -2.48 2.32
CA TYR A 92 6.71 -2.32 0.95
C TYR A 92 5.76 -1.48 0.10
N ALA A 93 4.46 -1.79 0.13
CA ALA A 93 3.46 -1.09 -0.66
C ALA A 93 3.42 0.41 -0.38
N LEU A 94 3.45 0.81 0.89
CA LEU A 94 3.42 2.23 1.25
C LEU A 94 4.73 2.93 0.89
N LEU A 95 5.89 2.37 1.24
CA LEU A 95 7.18 2.98 0.90
C LEU A 95 7.40 3.08 -0.62
N ALA A 96 6.95 2.10 -1.40
CA ALA A 96 7.07 2.11 -2.85
C ALA A 96 6.05 3.06 -3.52
N SER A 97 4.80 3.11 -3.03
CA SER A 97 3.79 4.04 -3.56
C SER A 97 4.13 5.50 -3.28
N HIS A 98 4.86 5.78 -2.19
CA HIS A 98 5.33 7.13 -1.89
C HIS A 98 6.37 7.64 -2.88
N GLN A 99 7.05 6.78 -3.65
CA GLN A 99 7.88 7.23 -4.78
C GLN A 99 7.04 7.94 -5.85
N TRP A 100 5.84 7.40 -6.15
CA TRP A 100 4.88 8.07 -7.01
C TRP A 100 4.40 9.40 -6.42
N LEU A 101 4.10 9.42 -5.12
CA LEU A 101 3.63 10.63 -4.43
C LEU A 101 4.70 11.72 -4.42
N ILE A 102 5.97 11.38 -4.16
CA ILE A 102 7.10 12.31 -4.23
C ILE A 102 7.25 12.88 -5.65
N ALA A 103 7.04 12.06 -6.69
CA ALA A 103 7.07 12.51 -8.08
C ALA A 103 6.00 13.57 -8.41
N CYS A 104 4.96 13.70 -7.60
CA CYS A 104 3.94 14.74 -7.73
C CYS A 104 4.34 16.08 -7.07
N PHE A 105 5.32 16.09 -6.16
CA PHE A 105 5.81 17.32 -5.53
C PHE A 105 6.54 18.23 -6.53
N PRO A 106 6.76 19.52 -6.19
CA PRO A 106 7.65 20.40 -6.94
C PRO A 106 9.02 19.76 -7.20
N LYS A 107 9.61 20.05 -8.37
CA LYS A 107 10.90 19.46 -8.77
C LYS A 107 12.00 19.66 -7.72
N ALA A 108 12.03 20.79 -7.04
CA ALA A 108 13.01 21.07 -5.99
C ALA A 108 12.93 20.06 -4.82
N ALA A 109 11.71 19.65 -4.43
CA ALA A 109 11.53 18.61 -3.41
C ALA A 109 11.99 17.22 -3.90
N GLN A 110 11.68 16.90 -5.17
CA GLN A 110 12.15 15.65 -5.79
C GLN A 110 13.69 15.61 -5.84
N ASP A 111 14.34 16.70 -6.24
CA ASP A 111 15.80 16.82 -6.29
C ASP A 111 16.43 16.60 -4.91
N GLU A 112 15.84 17.14 -3.85
CA GLU A 112 16.33 16.96 -2.47
C GLU A 112 16.15 15.52 -1.96
N VAL A 113 14.99 14.90 -2.22
CA VAL A 113 14.73 13.52 -1.79
C VAL A 113 15.67 12.57 -2.49
N TRP A 114 15.76 12.68 -3.81
CA TRP A 114 16.51 11.71 -4.63
C TRP A 114 17.97 12.12 -4.90
N GLN A 115 18.54 13.10 -4.15
CA GLN A 115 19.99 13.17 -3.95
C GLN A 115 20.52 11.81 -3.47
N GLU A 116 19.76 11.15 -2.62
CA GLU A 116 19.91 9.74 -2.27
C GLU A 116 18.90 8.93 -3.07
N ARG A 117 19.36 8.32 -4.18
CA ARG A 117 18.48 7.60 -5.13
C ARG A 117 17.59 6.54 -4.49
N ALA A 118 18.02 5.96 -3.38
CA ALA A 118 17.34 4.91 -2.65
C ALA A 118 16.53 5.42 -1.45
N ALA A 119 16.38 6.74 -1.31
CA ALA A 119 15.62 7.34 -0.22
C ALA A 119 14.16 6.87 -0.24
N LEU A 120 13.64 6.54 0.92
CA LEU A 120 12.27 6.11 1.15
C LEU A 120 11.54 7.15 1.99
N ALA A 121 10.24 7.28 1.77
CA ALA A 121 9.35 8.09 2.57
C ALA A 121 8.23 7.23 3.15
N ALA A 122 8.00 7.36 4.45
CA ALA A 122 6.78 6.88 5.10
C ALA A 122 5.78 8.03 5.27
N GLY A 123 4.52 7.76 5.56
CA GLY A 123 3.59 8.88 5.70
C GLY A 123 2.20 8.51 6.18
N THR A 124 1.47 9.56 6.53
CA THR A 124 0.05 9.53 6.89
C THR A 124 -0.68 10.65 6.14
N TYR A 125 -1.99 10.48 5.93
CA TYR A 125 -2.75 11.38 5.05
C TYR A 125 -3.84 12.17 5.80
N ALA A 126 -3.97 11.97 7.11
CA ALA A 126 -4.90 12.75 7.91
C ALA A 126 -4.35 14.18 8.06
N PRO A 127 -5.10 15.25 7.69
CA PRO A 127 -4.58 16.61 7.73
C PRO A 127 -4.68 17.21 9.16
N VAL A 128 -4.07 16.55 10.13
CA VAL A 128 -4.12 16.94 11.55
C VAL A 128 -2.98 17.90 11.95
N GLY A 129 -1.90 17.94 11.14
CA GLY A 129 -0.77 18.83 11.37
C GLY A 129 -1.18 20.29 11.27
N GLN A 130 -0.71 21.11 12.23
CA GLN A 130 -0.95 22.55 12.29
C GLN A 130 0.31 23.28 11.81
N ALA A 131 0.15 24.09 10.77
CA ALA A 131 1.25 24.85 10.20
C ALA A 131 1.03 26.36 10.35
N VAL A 132 2.11 27.07 10.66
CA VAL A 132 2.16 28.55 10.70
C VAL A 132 3.09 29.01 9.59
N ALA A 133 2.61 29.95 8.76
CA ALA A 133 3.42 30.53 7.70
C ALA A 133 4.56 31.38 8.28
N VAL A 134 5.77 31.18 7.76
CA VAL A 134 6.98 31.95 8.08
C VAL A 134 7.72 32.28 6.79
N ASP A 135 8.76 33.09 6.86
CA ASP A 135 9.56 33.41 5.68
C ASP A 135 10.15 32.14 5.05
N GLY A 136 9.91 31.96 3.74
CA GLY A 136 10.39 30.83 2.95
C GLY A 136 9.65 29.49 3.16
N GLY A 137 8.66 29.40 4.09
CA GLY A 137 7.97 28.13 4.36
C GLY A 137 6.98 28.15 5.49
N TYR A 138 7.00 27.10 6.28
CA TYR A 138 6.05 26.85 7.36
C TYR A 138 6.76 26.29 8.59
N ARG A 139 6.22 26.56 9.77
CA ARG A 139 6.51 25.81 11.01
C ARG A 139 5.38 24.84 11.27
N LEU A 140 5.68 23.53 11.23
CA LEU A 140 4.72 22.45 11.39
C LEU A 140 4.84 21.83 12.78
N SER A 141 3.69 21.67 13.44
CA SER A 141 3.55 20.89 14.67
C SER A 141 2.36 19.95 14.57
N GLY A 142 2.52 18.72 15.06
CA GLY A 142 1.46 17.72 15.07
C GLY A 142 1.99 16.35 15.50
N ALA A 143 1.05 15.49 15.86
CA ALA A 143 1.30 14.07 16.11
C ALA A 143 0.37 13.27 15.20
N GLU A 144 0.95 12.47 14.32
CA GLU A 144 0.24 11.68 13.35
C GLU A 144 0.41 10.19 13.63
N SER A 145 -0.69 9.45 13.55
CA SER A 145 -0.74 8.02 13.85
C SER A 145 -0.73 7.18 12.58
N PHE A 146 -0.42 5.89 12.73
CA PHE A 146 -0.46 4.90 11.66
C PHE A 146 0.58 5.10 10.56
N CYS A 147 1.77 5.63 10.89
CA CYS A 147 2.86 5.83 9.92
C CYS A 147 3.62 4.52 9.68
N SER A 148 3.11 3.67 8.79
CA SER A 148 3.69 2.37 8.49
C SER A 148 5.09 2.49 7.86
N GLY A 149 6.05 1.70 8.34
CA GLY A 149 7.42 1.69 7.84
C GLY A 149 8.23 2.94 8.18
N CYS A 150 7.79 3.75 9.14
CA CYS A 150 8.49 4.97 9.55
C CYS A 150 9.93 4.71 10.07
N ASP A 151 10.17 3.53 10.67
CA ASP A 151 11.50 3.11 11.10
C ASP A 151 12.49 2.93 9.93
N ASN A 152 12.00 2.71 8.71
CA ASN A 152 12.82 2.38 7.53
C ASN A 152 12.94 3.55 6.54
N ALA A 153 12.33 4.70 6.83
CA ALA A 153 12.24 5.83 5.92
C ALA A 153 13.17 6.98 6.32
N GLN A 154 13.78 7.64 5.34
CA GLN A 154 14.59 8.84 5.51
C GLN A 154 13.74 10.11 5.52
N TRP A 155 12.53 10.02 4.99
CA TRP A 155 11.58 11.12 4.88
C TRP A 155 10.22 10.74 5.45
N GLN A 156 9.48 11.75 5.94
CA GLN A 156 8.11 11.60 6.44
C GLN A 156 7.17 12.50 5.65
N LEU A 157 6.06 11.95 5.18
CA LEU A 157 4.95 12.66 4.54
C LEU A 157 3.84 12.82 5.59
N LEU A 158 3.71 14.02 6.14
CA LEU A 158 2.69 14.30 7.17
C LEU A 158 1.57 15.14 6.58
N GLY A 159 0.33 14.72 6.84
CA GLY A 159 -0.87 15.49 6.48
C GLY A 159 -1.01 16.71 7.38
N GLY A 160 -1.42 17.85 6.81
CA GLY A 160 -1.63 19.06 7.60
C GLY A 160 -2.40 20.12 6.84
N MET A 161 -2.69 21.22 7.52
CA MET A 161 -3.41 22.38 6.98
C MET A 161 -2.40 23.41 6.48
N ILE A 162 -2.28 23.57 5.15
CA ILE A 162 -1.37 24.53 4.51
C ILE A 162 -2.01 25.92 4.56
N PRO A 163 -1.43 26.90 5.31
CA PRO A 163 -1.94 28.26 5.38
C PRO A 163 -2.01 28.92 4.00
N GLN A 164 -3.07 29.70 3.77
CA GLN A 164 -3.26 30.46 2.54
C GLN A 164 -3.40 31.94 2.89
N PRO A 165 -2.66 32.87 2.22
CA PRO A 165 -2.82 34.30 2.47
C PRO A 165 -4.26 34.75 2.19
N GLY A 166 -4.95 35.29 3.18
CA GLY A 166 -6.31 35.86 3.04
C GLY A 166 -7.41 34.83 2.75
N ALA A 167 -7.15 33.51 2.87
CA ALA A 167 -8.12 32.46 2.63
C ALA A 167 -8.02 31.34 3.67
N ALA A 168 -9.00 30.43 3.66
CA ALA A 168 -8.95 29.24 4.50
C ALA A 168 -7.76 28.34 4.17
N ALA A 169 -7.12 27.75 5.18
CA ALA A 169 -6.05 26.79 5.00
C ALA A 169 -6.53 25.57 4.21
N LYS A 170 -5.67 24.99 3.39
CA LYS A 170 -5.97 23.82 2.54
C LYS A 170 -5.31 22.56 3.11
N PRO A 171 -6.00 21.40 3.10
CA PRO A 171 -5.37 20.15 3.47
C PRO A 171 -4.31 19.76 2.42
N GLY A 172 -3.19 19.23 2.89
CA GLY A 172 -2.10 18.80 2.02
C GLY A 172 -0.99 18.10 2.77
N PHE A 173 0.04 17.70 2.06
CA PHE A 173 1.23 17.07 2.60
C PHE A 173 2.33 18.09 2.91
N PHE A 174 3.06 17.77 3.97
CA PHE A 174 4.35 18.35 4.31
C PHE A 174 5.39 17.25 4.27
N LEU A 175 6.50 17.46 3.56
CA LEU A 175 7.60 16.51 3.42
C LEU A 175 8.74 16.94 4.33
N LEU A 176 9.02 16.12 5.36
CA LEU A 176 10.02 16.35 6.40
C LEU A 176 11.13 15.31 6.33
N ARG A 177 12.31 15.65 6.85
CA ARG A 177 13.32 14.62 7.13
C ARG A 177 12.93 13.82 8.37
N SER A 178 13.13 12.51 8.35
CA SER A 178 12.84 11.66 9.52
C SER A 178 13.64 12.10 10.77
N ALA A 179 14.85 12.64 10.56
CA ALA A 179 15.68 13.16 11.64
C ALA A 179 15.08 14.38 12.38
N ASP A 180 14.13 15.09 11.74
CA ASP A 180 13.45 16.25 12.33
C ASP A 180 12.17 15.85 13.09
N CYS A 181 11.84 14.56 13.10
CA CYS A 181 10.64 14.00 13.72
C CYS A 181 11.01 13.05 14.87
N VAL A 182 10.06 12.86 15.78
CA VAL A 182 10.17 11.85 16.83
C VAL A 182 9.23 10.70 16.51
N ILE A 183 9.76 9.48 16.52
CA ILE A 183 8.95 8.25 16.44
C ILE A 183 8.51 7.90 17.86
N ASP A 184 7.20 7.85 18.08
CA ASP A 184 6.58 7.40 19.32
C ASP A 184 6.06 5.98 19.14
N ASP A 185 6.75 5.01 19.77
CA ASP A 185 6.49 3.58 19.59
C ASP A 185 5.27 3.10 20.39
N ASN A 186 4.10 3.30 19.82
CA ASN A 186 2.81 2.91 20.38
C ASN A 186 2.16 1.73 19.64
N TRP A 187 2.85 1.10 18.65
CA TRP A 187 2.23 0.11 17.75
C TRP A 187 2.20 -1.30 18.36
N HIS A 188 1.17 -1.58 19.20
CA HIS A 188 0.90 -2.87 19.82
C HIS A 188 -0.47 -3.38 19.35
N THR A 189 -0.51 -4.21 18.30
CA THR A 189 -1.74 -4.60 17.59
C THR A 189 -1.84 -6.10 17.38
N MET A 190 -3.07 -6.60 17.20
CA MET A 190 -3.35 -8.02 16.98
C MET A 190 -3.00 -8.50 15.56
N GLY A 191 -2.97 -7.62 14.60
CA GLY A 191 -2.64 -7.88 13.19
C GLY A 191 -1.86 -6.72 12.60
N LEU A 192 -1.13 -6.97 11.52
CA LEU A 192 -0.18 -6.03 10.92
C LEU A 192 0.84 -5.50 11.95
N ALA A 193 1.15 -6.25 13.00
CA ALA A 193 2.07 -5.83 14.05
C ALA A 193 3.46 -5.49 13.49
N GLY A 194 3.95 -6.28 12.52
CA GLY A 194 5.24 -6.09 11.87
C GLY A 194 5.32 -4.87 10.95
N THR A 195 4.26 -4.07 10.80
CA THR A 195 4.30 -2.86 9.98
C THR A 195 4.97 -1.68 10.68
N GLY A 196 5.10 -1.72 12.02
CA GLY A 196 5.62 -0.60 12.78
C GLY A 196 4.89 0.72 12.48
N SER A 197 3.54 0.66 12.40
CA SER A 197 2.72 1.84 12.05
C SER A 197 2.60 2.81 13.23
N LYS A 198 3.74 3.29 13.68
CA LYS A 198 3.93 4.10 14.88
C LYS A 198 3.45 5.53 14.68
N ASN A 199 3.38 6.28 15.77
CA ASN A 199 3.14 7.72 15.70
C ASN A 199 4.40 8.48 15.28
N ILE A 200 4.19 9.55 14.50
CA ILE A 200 5.25 10.51 14.15
C ILE A 200 4.86 11.87 14.74
N VAL A 201 5.79 12.45 15.47
CA VAL A 201 5.61 13.76 16.12
C VAL A 201 6.57 14.78 15.52
N ALA A 202 6.01 15.82 14.91
CA ALA A 202 6.72 17.03 14.51
C ALA A 202 6.50 18.12 15.57
N ARG A 203 7.58 18.78 16.01
CA ARG A 203 7.52 19.86 17.01
C ARG A 203 8.20 21.10 16.45
N ASP A 204 7.40 22.04 15.96
CA ASP A 204 7.87 23.30 15.39
C ASP A 204 8.94 23.12 14.28
N VAL A 205 8.73 22.12 13.41
CA VAL A 205 9.68 21.78 12.34
C VAL A 205 9.53 22.75 11.19
N PHE A 206 10.63 23.33 10.71
CA PHE A 206 10.62 24.17 9.51
C PHE A 206 10.51 23.31 8.25
N VAL A 207 9.49 23.63 7.43
CA VAL A 207 9.23 22.97 6.14
C VAL A 207 9.24 24.03 5.04
N PRO A 208 10.22 24.02 4.11
CA PRO A 208 10.24 24.94 2.97
C PRO A 208 8.99 24.82 2.11
N THR A 209 8.54 25.89 1.50
CA THR A 209 7.31 25.92 0.67
C THR A 209 7.30 24.84 -0.42
N HIS A 210 8.43 24.57 -1.07
CA HIS A 210 8.52 23.54 -2.11
C HIS A 210 8.35 22.10 -1.61
N ARG A 211 8.39 21.88 -0.31
CA ARG A 211 8.12 20.58 0.33
C ARG A 211 6.66 20.42 0.79
N THR A 212 5.74 21.22 0.20
CA THR A 212 4.30 21.07 0.44
C THR A 212 3.56 20.74 -0.86
N LEU A 213 2.43 20.02 -0.74
CA LEU A 213 1.57 19.64 -1.86
C LEU A 213 0.13 19.55 -1.41
N ALA A 214 -0.76 20.37 -1.98
CA ALA A 214 -2.17 20.37 -1.61
C ALA A 214 -2.91 19.13 -2.15
N PHE A 215 -3.84 18.58 -1.38
CA PHE A 215 -4.61 17.41 -1.79
C PHE A 215 -5.47 17.68 -3.03
N ALA A 216 -5.99 18.89 -3.18
CA ALA A 216 -6.74 19.26 -4.37
C ALA A 216 -5.92 19.14 -5.66
N GLU A 217 -4.63 19.51 -5.62
CA GLU A 217 -3.73 19.39 -6.79
C GLU A 217 -3.54 17.93 -7.21
N LEU A 218 -3.53 17.00 -6.26
CA LEU A 218 -3.45 15.56 -6.51
C LEU A 218 -4.78 14.99 -7.03
N ALA A 219 -5.90 15.45 -6.47
CA ALA A 219 -7.23 14.99 -6.87
C ALA A 219 -7.54 15.38 -8.32
N ASP A 220 -7.15 16.61 -8.71
CA ASP A 220 -7.42 17.18 -10.02
C ASP A 220 -6.33 16.85 -11.07
N ALA A 221 -5.37 15.98 -10.74
CA ALA A 221 -4.22 15.66 -11.58
C ALA A 221 -3.46 16.93 -12.06
N ALA A 222 -3.35 17.93 -11.18
CA ALA A 222 -2.74 19.23 -11.44
C ALA A 222 -1.48 19.50 -10.62
N ALA A 223 -0.93 18.48 -9.98
CA ALA A 223 0.24 18.57 -9.11
C ALA A 223 1.48 19.10 -9.87
N PRO A 224 2.32 19.93 -9.24
CA PRO A 224 3.44 20.58 -9.91
C PRO A 224 4.46 19.61 -10.50
N GLY A 225 4.66 18.45 -9.86
CA GLY A 225 5.57 17.38 -10.34
C GLY A 225 5.13 16.73 -11.64
N MET A 226 3.85 16.78 -12.00
CA MET A 226 3.33 16.22 -13.25
C MET A 226 3.88 16.91 -14.48
N ARG A 227 4.31 18.17 -14.36
CA ARG A 227 4.99 18.90 -15.44
C ARG A 227 6.44 18.45 -15.63
N ALA A 228 7.09 18.07 -14.53
CA ALA A 228 8.47 17.55 -14.57
C ALA A 228 8.53 16.09 -15.02
N ASN A 229 7.46 15.33 -14.79
CA ASN A 229 7.35 13.90 -15.06
C ASN A 229 6.22 13.64 -16.07
N PRO A 230 6.52 13.60 -17.39
CA PRO A 230 5.50 13.56 -18.45
C PRO A 230 4.80 12.20 -18.59
N ASN A 231 5.29 11.14 -17.94
CA ASN A 231 4.68 9.82 -18.02
C ASN A 231 3.22 9.86 -17.51
N PRO A 232 2.25 9.23 -18.20
CA PRO A 232 0.85 9.13 -17.77
C PRO A 232 0.67 8.59 -16.35
N LEU A 233 1.60 7.78 -15.86
CA LEU A 233 1.63 7.30 -14.48
C LEU A 233 1.40 8.43 -13.47
N TYR A 234 2.01 9.60 -13.66
CA TYR A 234 1.92 10.72 -12.70
C TYR A 234 0.72 11.64 -12.92
N ARG A 235 -0.11 11.39 -13.95
CA ARG A 235 -1.32 12.18 -14.26
C ARG A 235 -2.61 11.53 -13.76
N GLN A 236 -2.52 10.49 -12.97
CA GLN A 236 -3.68 9.79 -12.42
C GLN A 236 -4.18 10.50 -11.16
N SER A 237 -5.51 10.55 -10.99
CA SER A 237 -6.13 11.11 -9.79
C SER A 237 -5.78 10.27 -8.55
N PHE A 238 -5.34 10.94 -7.49
CA PHE A 238 -4.80 10.36 -6.26
C PHE A 238 -5.67 9.24 -5.67
N LEU A 239 -6.95 9.53 -5.36
CA LEU A 239 -7.83 8.57 -4.71
C LEU A 239 -8.41 7.51 -5.65
N ALA A 240 -8.33 7.74 -6.97
CA ALA A 240 -8.74 6.73 -7.93
C ALA A 240 -7.76 5.54 -7.98
N VAL A 241 -6.46 5.77 -7.70
CA VAL A 241 -5.43 4.75 -7.89
C VAL A 241 -4.60 4.44 -6.64
N LEU A 242 -4.24 5.43 -5.81
CA LEU A 242 -3.30 5.21 -4.71
C LEU A 242 -3.79 4.22 -3.64
N PRO A 243 -5.12 4.13 -3.30
CA PRO A 243 -5.56 3.14 -2.34
C PRO A 243 -5.27 1.69 -2.73
N ILE A 244 -4.90 1.43 -3.98
CA ILE A 244 -4.41 0.10 -4.39
C ILE A 244 -3.19 -0.34 -3.54
N ALA A 245 -2.40 0.62 -3.00
CA ALA A 245 -1.28 0.32 -2.11
C ALA A 245 -1.71 -0.39 -0.81
N ILE A 246 -2.97 -0.22 -0.39
CA ILE A 246 -3.51 -0.89 0.80
C ILE A 246 -4.46 -2.05 0.47
N VAL A 247 -4.95 -2.13 -0.77
CA VAL A 247 -5.78 -3.27 -1.26
C VAL A 247 -4.88 -4.43 -1.72
N SER A 248 -3.78 -4.14 -2.44
CA SER A 248 -2.89 -5.16 -2.99
C SER A 248 -2.23 -6.06 -1.93
N PRO A 249 -1.83 -5.57 -0.73
CA PRO A 249 -1.37 -6.46 0.33
C PRO A 249 -2.43 -7.47 0.76
N VAL A 250 -3.71 -7.07 0.81
CA VAL A 250 -4.82 -7.98 1.17
C VAL A 250 -5.03 -9.05 0.10
N LEU A 251 -4.87 -8.68 -1.19
CA LEU A 251 -4.87 -9.66 -2.30
C LEU A 251 -3.76 -10.70 -2.09
N GLY A 252 -2.53 -10.27 -1.82
CA GLY A 252 -1.42 -11.16 -1.55
C GLY A 252 -1.64 -12.05 -0.33
N MET A 253 -2.18 -11.49 0.77
CA MET A 253 -2.54 -12.28 1.96
C MET A 253 -3.56 -13.37 1.63
N ALA A 254 -4.57 -13.07 0.78
CA ALA A 254 -5.59 -14.04 0.38
C ALA A 254 -5.01 -15.13 -0.54
N GLU A 255 -4.16 -14.78 -1.50
CA GLU A 255 -3.45 -15.71 -2.38
C GLU A 255 -2.50 -16.61 -1.58
N GLY A 256 -1.76 -16.03 -0.61
CA GLY A 256 -0.90 -16.78 0.31
C GLY A 256 -1.69 -17.72 1.22
N ALA A 257 -2.80 -17.27 1.78
CA ALA A 257 -3.71 -18.07 2.60
C ALA A 257 -4.30 -19.25 1.81
N LEU A 258 -4.67 -19.02 0.55
CA LEU A 258 -5.15 -20.08 -0.36
C LEU A 258 -4.07 -21.13 -0.61
N ALA A 259 -2.83 -20.72 -0.89
CA ALA A 259 -1.71 -21.61 -1.11
C ALA A 259 -1.38 -22.44 0.16
N ASP A 260 -1.35 -21.82 1.33
CA ASP A 260 -1.11 -22.47 2.61
C ASP A 260 -2.22 -23.48 2.96
N PHE A 261 -3.47 -23.10 2.71
CA PHE A 261 -4.60 -23.99 2.92
C PHE A 261 -4.57 -25.20 1.98
N LEU A 262 -4.25 -25.02 0.70
CA LEU A 262 -4.10 -26.11 -0.27
C LEU A 262 -3.00 -27.10 0.18
N ALA A 263 -1.84 -26.59 0.58
CA ALA A 263 -0.74 -27.41 1.07
C ALA A 263 -1.15 -28.22 2.31
N MET A 264 -1.84 -27.60 3.25
CA MET A 264 -2.35 -28.27 4.46
C MET A 264 -3.42 -29.30 4.13
N ALA A 265 -4.43 -28.95 3.32
CA ALA A 265 -5.59 -29.81 3.04
C ALA A 265 -5.22 -31.05 2.23
N SER A 266 -4.18 -30.98 1.40
CA SER A 266 -3.71 -32.09 0.57
C SER A 266 -3.16 -33.27 1.40
N VAL A 267 -2.57 -33.01 2.56
CA VAL A 267 -1.88 -34.01 3.39
C VAL A 267 -2.61 -34.36 4.68
N ARG A 268 -3.53 -33.51 5.13
CA ARG A 268 -4.16 -33.66 6.44
C ARG A 268 -5.31 -34.65 6.44
N THR A 269 -5.35 -35.48 7.49
CA THR A 269 -6.46 -36.35 7.82
C THR A 269 -7.25 -35.78 9.00
N THR A 270 -8.58 -35.68 8.87
CA THR A 270 -9.46 -35.25 9.96
C THR A 270 -9.74 -36.43 10.89
N ARG A 271 -9.78 -36.15 12.22
CA ARG A 271 -10.16 -37.15 13.23
C ARG A 271 -11.67 -37.11 13.44
N GLY A 272 -12.33 -38.11 13.09
CA GLY A 272 -13.58 -38.79 13.38
C GLY A 272 -14.78 -38.16 14.04
N ALA A 273 -14.87 -36.85 14.28
CA ALA A 273 -16.08 -36.27 14.85
C ALA A 273 -17.20 -36.04 13.81
N VAL A 274 -16.88 -36.09 12.53
CA VAL A 274 -17.83 -35.96 11.44
C VAL A 274 -18.05 -37.36 10.85
N ALA A 275 -19.30 -37.77 10.72
CA ALA A 275 -19.75 -39.11 10.31
C ALA A 275 -18.79 -39.80 9.31
N GLY A 276 -18.20 -40.92 9.71
CA GLY A 276 -17.48 -41.80 8.80
C GLY A 276 -16.01 -42.10 9.12
N GLY A 277 -15.45 -41.63 10.24
CA GLY A 277 -14.06 -41.98 10.64
C GLY A 277 -12.99 -41.05 10.09
N ASN A 278 -11.73 -41.48 10.07
CA ASN A 278 -10.60 -40.72 9.56
C ASN A 278 -10.68 -40.56 8.03
N ARG A 279 -10.89 -39.35 7.55
CA ARG A 279 -10.92 -39.03 6.11
C ARG A 279 -9.89 -37.96 5.79
N ARG A 280 -9.32 -37.99 4.58
CA ARG A 280 -8.45 -36.92 4.12
C ARG A 280 -9.30 -35.64 3.98
N MET A 281 -8.75 -34.52 4.43
CA MET A 281 -9.41 -33.23 4.42
C MET A 281 -9.85 -32.82 3.00
N ALA A 282 -9.04 -33.13 2.00
CA ALA A 282 -9.33 -32.89 0.59
C ALA A 282 -10.56 -33.65 0.06
N GLU A 283 -11.00 -34.73 0.73
CA GLU A 283 -12.17 -35.53 0.33
C GLU A 283 -13.49 -34.99 0.89
N LEU A 284 -13.44 -33.98 1.76
CA LEU A 284 -14.64 -33.41 2.36
C LEU A 284 -15.28 -32.38 1.43
N THR A 285 -16.53 -32.63 1.02
CA THR A 285 -17.28 -31.73 0.13
C THR A 285 -17.34 -30.30 0.68
N THR A 286 -17.50 -30.13 1.99
CA THR A 286 -17.52 -28.80 2.64
C THR A 286 -16.21 -28.04 2.49
N VAL A 287 -15.07 -28.72 2.50
CA VAL A 287 -13.74 -28.15 2.26
C VAL A 287 -13.61 -27.76 0.79
N GLN A 288 -14.02 -28.64 -0.12
CA GLN A 288 -14.00 -28.36 -1.57
C GLN A 288 -14.84 -27.14 -1.93
N MET A 289 -16.05 -27.01 -1.37
CA MET A 289 -16.93 -25.87 -1.59
C MET A 289 -16.31 -24.57 -1.08
N ARG A 290 -15.75 -24.54 0.14
CA ARG A 290 -15.07 -23.34 0.69
C ARG A 290 -13.85 -22.93 -0.11
N LEU A 291 -13.10 -23.92 -0.59
CA LEU A 291 -11.96 -23.67 -1.46
C LEU A 291 -12.38 -23.03 -2.79
N ALA A 292 -13.44 -23.55 -3.41
CA ALA A 292 -13.97 -23.00 -4.66
C ALA A 292 -14.49 -21.56 -4.46
N GLU A 293 -15.22 -21.29 -3.37
CA GLU A 293 -15.73 -19.97 -3.03
C GLU A 293 -14.59 -18.98 -2.77
N ALA A 294 -13.59 -19.36 -1.97
CA ALA A 294 -12.43 -18.51 -1.69
C ALA A 294 -11.67 -18.16 -2.98
N SER A 295 -11.41 -19.15 -3.84
CA SER A 295 -10.78 -18.94 -5.15
C SER A 295 -11.58 -17.96 -6.02
N ALA A 296 -12.90 -18.13 -6.12
CA ALA A 296 -13.75 -17.24 -6.90
C ALA A 296 -13.78 -15.80 -6.37
N CYS A 297 -13.76 -15.61 -5.04
CA CYS A 297 -13.68 -14.28 -4.42
C CYS A 297 -12.34 -13.59 -4.74
N ILE A 298 -11.23 -14.33 -4.68
CA ILE A 298 -9.89 -13.82 -5.02
C ILE A 298 -9.83 -13.41 -6.49
N ASP A 299 -10.29 -14.28 -7.40
CA ASP A 299 -10.33 -14.00 -8.84
C ASP A 299 -11.19 -12.76 -9.17
N ALA A 300 -12.37 -12.67 -8.58
CA ALA A 300 -13.27 -11.53 -8.78
C ALA A 300 -12.62 -10.22 -8.28
N ALA A 301 -12.02 -10.22 -7.09
CA ALA A 301 -11.32 -9.05 -6.56
C ALA A 301 -10.18 -8.64 -7.48
N ARG A 302 -9.35 -9.59 -7.92
CA ARG A 302 -8.23 -9.36 -8.84
C ARG A 302 -8.70 -8.73 -10.15
N LEU A 303 -9.72 -9.30 -10.79
CA LEU A 303 -10.26 -8.79 -12.05
C LEU A 303 -10.76 -7.34 -11.93
N VAL A 304 -11.48 -7.03 -10.84
CA VAL A 304 -12.00 -5.67 -10.59
C VAL A 304 -10.86 -4.69 -10.37
N MET A 305 -9.88 -5.03 -9.52
CA MET A 305 -8.71 -4.18 -9.25
C MET A 305 -7.95 -3.83 -10.52
N PHE A 306 -7.63 -4.81 -11.35
CA PHE A 306 -6.82 -4.59 -12.55
C PHE A 306 -7.59 -3.88 -13.66
N ARG A 307 -8.92 -4.08 -13.78
CA ARG A 307 -9.78 -3.28 -14.67
C ARG A 307 -9.69 -1.79 -14.31
N ASP A 308 -9.85 -1.45 -13.02
CA ASP A 308 -9.86 -0.07 -12.55
C ASP A 308 -8.50 0.63 -12.79
N LEU A 309 -7.40 -0.11 -12.58
CA LEU A 309 -6.05 0.41 -12.84
C LEU A 309 -5.79 0.63 -14.33
N ALA A 310 -6.22 -0.32 -15.19
CA ALA A 310 -6.06 -0.20 -16.63
C ALA A 310 -6.83 1.01 -17.18
N GLU A 311 -8.10 1.16 -16.80
CA GLU A 311 -8.95 2.29 -17.23
C GLU A 311 -8.40 3.65 -16.76
N ALA A 312 -7.92 3.72 -15.51
CA ALA A 312 -7.31 4.94 -14.98
C ALA A 312 -6.03 5.33 -15.75
N PHE A 313 -5.17 4.33 -16.06
CA PHE A 313 -3.96 4.56 -16.83
C PHE A 313 -4.25 4.97 -18.27
N GLU A 314 -5.16 4.27 -18.96
CA GLU A 314 -5.56 4.60 -20.34
C GLU A 314 -6.19 6.00 -20.43
N THR A 315 -6.99 6.41 -19.45
CA THR A 315 -7.56 7.74 -19.38
C THR A 315 -6.47 8.80 -19.23
N ALA A 316 -5.53 8.60 -18.32
CA ALA A 316 -4.38 9.48 -18.15
C ALA A 316 -3.47 9.53 -19.40
N ALA A 317 -3.31 8.40 -20.11
CA ALA A 317 -2.51 8.31 -21.34
C ALA A 317 -3.11 9.11 -22.50
N ARG A 318 -4.43 9.22 -22.56
CA ARG A 318 -5.13 10.10 -23.51
C ARG A 318 -5.04 11.60 -23.13
N GLY A 319 -4.59 11.90 -21.91
CA GLY A 319 -4.58 13.26 -21.37
C GLY A 319 -5.93 13.72 -20.82
N ASP A 320 -6.88 12.81 -20.66
CA ASP A 320 -8.22 13.08 -20.15
C ASP A 320 -8.23 13.09 -18.60
N PRO A 321 -9.07 13.91 -17.96
CA PRO A 321 -9.31 13.78 -16.53
C PRO A 321 -10.14 12.53 -16.22
N ILE A 322 -9.83 11.84 -15.13
CA ILE A 322 -10.67 10.75 -14.65
C ILE A 322 -12.00 11.35 -14.16
N SER A 323 -13.10 10.93 -14.77
CA SER A 323 -14.43 11.44 -14.45
C SER A 323 -14.88 11.10 -13.02
N VAL A 324 -15.84 11.85 -12.48
CA VAL A 324 -16.32 11.69 -11.10
C VAL A 324 -16.92 10.31 -10.88
N ASP A 325 -17.70 9.81 -11.83
CA ASP A 325 -18.30 8.47 -11.76
C ASP A 325 -17.26 7.36 -11.70
N VAL A 326 -16.18 7.44 -12.48
CA VAL A 326 -15.06 6.49 -12.43
C VAL A 326 -14.33 6.58 -11.10
N ARG A 327 -14.07 7.79 -10.59
CA ARG A 327 -13.43 7.96 -9.26
C ARG A 327 -14.27 7.34 -8.14
N LEU A 328 -15.57 7.60 -8.13
CA LEU A 328 -16.51 7.03 -7.16
C LEU A 328 -16.62 5.51 -7.27
N ARG A 329 -16.66 4.99 -8.51
CA ARG A 329 -16.65 3.55 -8.74
C ARG A 329 -15.37 2.90 -8.21
N ASN A 330 -14.21 3.45 -8.52
CA ASN A 330 -12.93 2.90 -8.05
C ASN A 330 -12.86 2.91 -6.52
N ARG A 331 -13.35 3.97 -5.86
CA ARG A 331 -13.44 4.01 -4.39
C ARG A 331 -14.35 2.89 -3.83
N ARG A 332 -15.52 2.66 -4.43
CA ARG A 332 -16.41 1.55 -4.09
C ARG A 332 -15.69 0.21 -4.27
N ASP A 333 -15.06 0.02 -5.43
CA ASP A 333 -14.45 -1.24 -5.82
C ASP A 333 -13.25 -1.61 -4.94
N GLN A 334 -12.43 -0.64 -4.55
CA GLN A 334 -11.35 -0.81 -3.58
C GLN A 334 -11.85 -1.39 -2.25
N ALA A 335 -12.92 -0.82 -1.68
CA ALA A 335 -13.50 -1.31 -0.44
C ALA A 335 -14.21 -2.67 -0.63
N PHE A 336 -14.87 -2.88 -1.76
CA PHE A 336 -15.58 -4.14 -2.06
C PHE A 336 -14.61 -5.30 -2.30
N CYS A 337 -13.50 -5.07 -3.00
CA CYS A 337 -12.46 -6.08 -3.19
C CYS A 337 -11.90 -6.57 -1.85
N VAL A 338 -11.64 -5.67 -0.90
CA VAL A 338 -11.17 -6.08 0.43
C VAL A 338 -12.21 -6.96 1.15
N ARG A 339 -13.52 -6.67 1.03
CA ARG A 339 -14.57 -7.54 1.57
C ARG A 339 -14.54 -8.94 0.97
N LEU A 340 -14.35 -9.07 -0.35
CA LEU A 340 -14.24 -10.37 -1.01
C LEU A 340 -13.00 -11.14 -0.53
N LEU A 341 -11.85 -10.46 -0.41
CA LEU A 341 -10.59 -11.05 0.01
C LEU A 341 -10.63 -11.50 1.48
N VAL A 342 -11.22 -10.70 2.37
CA VAL A 342 -11.41 -11.08 3.77
C VAL A 342 -12.37 -12.27 3.87
N ALA A 343 -13.49 -12.30 3.12
CA ALA A 343 -14.41 -13.43 3.11
C ALA A 343 -13.73 -14.72 2.61
N ALA A 344 -12.83 -14.61 1.63
CA ALA A 344 -12.03 -15.76 1.18
C ALA A 344 -11.14 -16.30 2.30
N ILE A 345 -10.42 -15.41 3.00
CA ILE A 345 -9.55 -15.80 4.12
C ILE A 345 -10.37 -16.40 5.27
N ASP A 346 -11.53 -15.82 5.60
CA ASP A 346 -12.44 -16.35 6.62
C ASP A 346 -12.90 -17.77 6.31
N ALA A 347 -13.30 -18.02 5.06
CA ALA A 347 -13.74 -19.34 4.63
C ALA A 347 -12.61 -20.39 4.78
N LEU A 348 -11.37 -20.03 4.41
CA LEU A 348 -10.21 -20.89 4.54
C LEU A 348 -9.81 -21.12 6.01
N PHE A 349 -9.81 -20.07 6.82
CA PHE A 349 -9.48 -20.14 8.24
C PHE A 349 -10.45 -21.03 9.01
N LEU A 350 -11.76 -20.86 8.79
CA LEU A 350 -12.81 -21.70 9.38
C LEU A 350 -12.66 -23.16 8.94
N ALA A 351 -12.31 -23.42 7.67
CA ALA A 351 -12.09 -24.76 7.17
C ALA A 351 -10.83 -25.45 7.75
N ALA A 352 -9.83 -24.67 8.16
CA ALA A 352 -8.63 -25.19 8.82
C ALA A 352 -8.93 -25.80 10.19
N GLY A 353 -10.02 -25.37 10.85
CA GLY A 353 -10.43 -25.83 12.17
C GLY A 353 -9.40 -25.51 13.25
N GLY A 354 -9.43 -26.19 14.38
CA GLY A 354 -8.59 -25.90 15.56
C GLY A 354 -7.08 -25.86 15.32
N GLN A 355 -6.58 -26.52 14.30
CA GLN A 355 -5.16 -26.44 13.93
C GLN A 355 -4.77 -25.08 13.35
N GLY A 356 -5.71 -24.37 12.72
CA GLY A 356 -5.48 -23.02 12.20
C GLY A 356 -5.21 -21.99 13.31
N LEU A 357 -5.49 -22.30 14.58
CA LEU A 357 -5.34 -21.38 15.72
C LEU A 357 -3.89 -21.26 16.22
N PHE A 358 -3.02 -22.23 15.92
CA PHE A 358 -1.65 -22.18 16.44
C PHE A 358 -0.86 -21.02 15.80
N LEU A 359 -0.12 -20.27 16.61
CA LEU A 359 0.67 -19.11 16.15
C LEU A 359 1.75 -19.49 15.13
N SER A 360 2.21 -20.73 15.13
CA SER A 360 3.12 -21.29 14.13
C SER A 360 2.47 -21.52 12.75
N GLN A 361 1.13 -21.40 12.65
CA GLN A 361 0.44 -21.57 11.37
C GLN A 361 0.32 -20.23 10.64
N PRO A 362 0.74 -20.11 9.37
CA PRO A 362 0.69 -18.84 8.64
C PRO A 362 -0.75 -18.34 8.41
N LEU A 363 -1.72 -19.24 8.30
CA LEU A 363 -3.10 -18.89 7.99
C LEU A 363 -3.76 -17.98 9.03
N GLN A 364 -3.50 -18.20 10.34
CA GLN A 364 -4.04 -17.31 11.39
C GLN A 364 -3.40 -15.92 11.33
N ARG A 365 -2.12 -15.82 10.92
CA ARG A 365 -1.47 -14.51 10.74
C ARG A 365 -2.10 -13.77 9.58
N ALA A 366 -2.28 -14.43 8.42
CA ALA A 366 -2.97 -13.86 7.28
C ALA A 366 -4.39 -13.38 7.64
N TRP A 367 -5.11 -14.16 8.47
CA TRP A 367 -6.44 -13.79 8.96
C TRP A 367 -6.41 -12.52 9.83
N ARG A 368 -5.51 -12.44 10.81
CA ARG A 368 -5.36 -11.25 11.70
C ARG A 368 -4.92 -10.03 10.90
N ASP A 369 -3.95 -10.18 10.01
CA ASP A 369 -3.41 -9.10 9.19
C ASP A 369 -4.47 -8.55 8.22
N ALA A 370 -5.24 -9.42 7.56
CA ALA A 370 -6.28 -9.01 6.64
C ALA A 370 -7.43 -8.26 7.35
N HIS A 371 -7.83 -8.69 8.55
CA HIS A 371 -8.84 -7.99 9.36
C HIS A 371 -8.33 -6.65 9.87
N ALA A 372 -7.06 -6.56 10.26
CA ALA A 372 -6.43 -5.29 10.60
C ALA A 372 -6.39 -4.34 9.39
N ALA A 373 -6.02 -4.85 8.20
CA ALA A 373 -6.04 -4.07 6.95
C ALA A 373 -7.44 -3.57 6.60
N ALA A 374 -8.46 -4.42 6.71
CA ALA A 374 -9.86 -4.07 6.42
C ALA A 374 -10.44 -2.98 7.32
N SER A 375 -9.85 -2.77 8.51
CA SER A 375 -10.24 -1.66 9.41
C SER A 375 -9.70 -0.30 8.98
N HIS A 376 -8.87 -0.22 7.95
CA HIS A 376 -8.35 1.05 7.45
C HIS A 376 -9.49 1.93 6.92
N ILE A 377 -9.51 3.23 7.31
CA ILE A 377 -10.59 4.16 6.99
C ILE A 377 -10.88 4.26 5.48
N SER A 378 -9.85 4.20 4.64
CA SER A 378 -10.01 4.24 3.17
C SER A 378 -10.64 2.96 2.59
N LEU A 379 -10.72 1.87 3.35
CA LEU A 379 -11.30 0.60 2.94
C LEU A 379 -12.67 0.34 3.59
N ASN A 380 -13.17 1.33 4.34
CA ASN A 380 -14.46 1.22 5.00
C ASN A 380 -15.60 1.18 3.96
N TRP A 381 -16.30 0.04 3.92
CA TRP A 381 -17.38 -0.18 2.97
C TRP A 381 -18.57 0.77 3.17
N ASP A 382 -18.94 1.06 4.42
CA ASP A 382 -20.11 1.89 4.71
C ASP A 382 -19.92 3.30 4.16
N SER A 383 -18.70 3.84 4.26
CA SER A 383 -18.33 5.12 3.67
C SER A 383 -18.29 5.07 2.14
N ALA A 384 -17.52 4.14 1.57
CA ALA A 384 -17.34 4.05 0.12
C ALA A 384 -18.64 3.64 -0.63
N GLY A 385 -19.36 2.67 -0.08
CA GLY A 385 -20.63 2.22 -0.62
C GLY A 385 -21.74 3.28 -0.54
N SER A 386 -21.83 3.99 0.61
CA SER A 386 -22.78 5.09 0.77
C SER A 386 -22.53 6.21 -0.24
N MET A 387 -21.26 6.62 -0.40
CA MET A 387 -20.86 7.66 -1.35
C MET A 387 -21.25 7.29 -2.79
N TYR A 388 -20.96 6.07 -3.22
CA TYR A 388 -21.36 5.58 -4.54
C TYR A 388 -22.88 5.46 -4.67
N GLY A 389 -23.58 4.98 -3.63
CA GLY A 389 -25.05 4.90 -3.60
C GLY A 389 -25.72 6.27 -3.71
N GLN A 390 -25.19 7.31 -3.05
CA GLN A 390 -25.65 8.68 -3.20
C GLN A 390 -25.56 9.14 -4.66
N PHE A 391 -24.41 8.91 -5.29
CA PHE A 391 -24.22 9.25 -6.70
C PHE A 391 -25.26 8.54 -7.62
N MET A 392 -25.46 7.23 -7.44
CA MET A 392 -26.44 6.45 -8.22
C MET A 392 -27.87 6.94 -8.06
N LEU A 393 -28.19 7.53 -6.91
CA LEU A 393 -29.51 8.12 -6.62
C LEU A 393 -29.63 9.60 -7.05
N GLY A 394 -28.60 10.16 -7.71
CA GLY A 394 -28.56 11.57 -8.14
C GLY A 394 -28.36 12.55 -7.00
N LEU A 395 -27.88 12.11 -5.86
CA LEU A 395 -27.51 12.96 -4.72
C LEU A 395 -26.04 13.36 -4.81
N GLU A 396 -25.67 14.47 -4.15
CA GLU A 396 -24.29 14.88 -4.02
C GLU A 396 -23.51 13.88 -3.14
N PRO A 397 -22.44 13.24 -3.65
CA PRO A 397 -21.65 12.29 -2.86
C PRO A 397 -20.89 13.01 -1.73
N LYS A 398 -21.03 12.50 -0.50
CA LYS A 398 -20.33 13.04 0.67
C LYS A 398 -19.12 12.17 1.01
N GLY A 399 -17.91 12.70 0.77
CA GLY A 399 -16.67 12.00 1.04
C GLY A 399 -15.52 12.43 0.14
N GLN A 400 -14.45 11.67 0.18
CA GLN A 400 -13.25 11.89 -0.66
C GLN A 400 -13.21 10.86 -1.81
N TYR A 401 -13.12 11.34 -3.04
CA TYR A 401 -13.10 10.52 -4.26
C TYR A 401 -12.25 11.13 -5.39
#